data_a9a46234b40eac1dbc57b1c4530ba810
#
_entry.id   a9a46234b40eac1dbc57b1c4530ba810
#
_cell.length_a   1.000
_cell.length_b   1.000
_cell.length_c   1.000
_cell.angle_alpha   90.00
_cell.angle_beta   90.00
_cell.angle_gamma   90.00
#
_symmetry.space_group_name_H-M   'P 1'
#
loop_
_entity.id
_entity.type
_entity.pdbx_description
1 polymer ?
#
loop_
_entity_poly.entity_id
_entity_poly.type
_entity_poly.pdbx_seq_one_letter_code
_entity_poly.pdbx_strand_id
1 'polypeptide(L)'
;MKVARANKTDRTVALFSPDLPAKIWLVATGARVRGEYAKSAERRQQIVDAAAEVFSCVGYRKGSLREVANKVGLSQAGVLHHFPSKEHLLEAVLSWRDGQTARLMGDPLPEGVDFLRGLVRAAEHNATTPGLVELHVIVSAEGTSAGHPLRGYFTGRYAAVLGHTRQAFERAAELGQLRRGTDCASAARTLIALMDGLQVQWLLAPDQIDMAGDLRRYLQPLLTVEL
;
A
#
# COMPACT_ATOMS: atom_id res chain seq x y z
N MET A 1 35.60 -12.13 -48.37
CA MET A 1 34.61 -13.23 -48.47
C MET A 1 34.58 -13.96 -47.13
N LYS A 2 33.42 -14.13 -46.56
CA LYS A 2 32.97 -14.79 -45.32
C LYS A 2 32.64 -13.87 -44.15
N VAL A 3 31.34 -13.69 -44.05
CA VAL A 3 30.50 -13.20 -43.01
C VAL A 3 30.71 -14.03 -41.72
N ALA A 4 30.92 -13.40 -40.60
CA ALA A 4 30.81 -14.00 -39.27
C ALA A 4 29.53 -13.56 -38.62
N ARG A 5 28.72 -14.54 -38.22
CA ARG A 5 27.39 -14.44 -37.58
C ARG A 5 27.47 -13.79 -36.20
N ALA A 6 26.58 -12.84 -35.99
CA ALA A 6 26.26 -12.34 -34.66
C ALA A 6 25.66 -13.45 -33.79
N ASN A 7 26.22 -13.64 -32.60
CA ASN A 7 25.72 -14.55 -31.61
C ASN A 7 24.65 -13.86 -30.74
N LYS A 8 23.48 -14.46 -30.75
CA LYS A 8 22.27 -14.06 -30.03
C LYS A 8 22.30 -14.69 -28.66
N THR A 9 22.83 -14.00 -27.66
CA THR A 9 22.55 -14.30 -26.23
C THR A 9 22.96 -13.09 -25.40
N ASP A 10 22.08 -12.12 -25.31
CA ASP A 10 22.02 -11.26 -24.13
C ASP A 10 20.56 -10.87 -23.94
N ARG A 11 19.83 -11.79 -23.32
CA ARG A 11 18.50 -11.56 -22.75
C ARG A 11 18.65 -11.60 -21.24
N THR A 12 19.27 -10.59 -20.69
CA THR A 12 19.29 -10.42 -19.26
C THR A 12 18.98 -8.95 -18.95
N VAL A 13 17.85 -8.78 -18.28
CA VAL A 13 17.52 -7.63 -17.43
C VAL A 13 17.18 -6.32 -18.12
N ALA A 14 15.98 -6.26 -18.63
CA ALA A 14 15.20 -5.03 -18.66
C ALA A 14 13.91 -5.26 -17.87
N LEU A 15 14.00 -5.46 -16.56
CA LEU A 15 12.86 -5.58 -15.63
C LEU A 15 12.86 -4.47 -14.59
N PHE A 16 13.40 -3.31 -14.93
CA PHE A 16 13.20 -2.08 -14.18
C PHE A 16 12.69 -1.01 -15.15
N SER A 17 11.40 -1.06 -15.44
CA SER A 17 10.72 0.10 -16.01
C SER A 17 10.40 1.05 -14.84
N PRO A 18 10.89 2.30 -14.87
CA PRO A 18 10.61 3.29 -13.81
C PRO A 18 9.14 3.72 -13.74
N ASP A 19 8.29 3.23 -14.63
CA ASP A 19 6.88 3.64 -14.74
C ASP A 19 5.88 2.82 -13.89
N LEU A 20 6.31 1.76 -13.20
CA LEU A 20 5.40 0.95 -12.41
C LEU A 20 5.01 1.50 -11.00
N PRO A 21 5.85 2.27 -10.28
CA PRO A 21 5.49 2.74 -8.95
C PRO A 21 4.37 3.78 -8.92
N ALA A 22 4.26 4.61 -9.94
CA ALA A 22 3.27 5.68 -9.98
C ALA A 22 1.82 5.20 -10.12
N LYS A 23 1.58 4.05 -10.72
CA LYS A 23 0.21 3.54 -10.95
C LYS A 23 -0.43 2.91 -9.72
N ILE A 24 0.34 2.47 -8.75
CA ILE A 24 -0.21 1.90 -7.50
C ILE A 24 -0.66 3.03 -6.56
N TRP A 25 0.01 4.20 -6.62
CA TRP A 25 -0.29 5.37 -5.79
C TRP A 25 -1.08 6.46 -6.52
N LEU A 26 -1.13 6.42 -7.87
CA LEU A 26 -1.71 7.47 -8.71
C LEU A 26 -3.04 7.02 -9.34
N VAL A 27 -4.08 6.87 -8.53
CA VAL A 27 -5.45 6.92 -9.01
C VAL A 27 -6.14 8.14 -8.42
N ALA A 28 -5.68 9.31 -8.78
CA ALA A 28 -6.47 10.55 -8.76
C ALA A 28 -5.68 11.76 -9.29
N THR A 29 -5.38 11.82 -10.58
CA THR A 29 -5.21 13.11 -11.24
C THR A 29 -6.15 13.16 -12.43
N GLY A 30 -7.13 14.10 -12.34
CA GLY A 30 -8.24 14.22 -13.24
C GLY A 30 -7.84 14.54 -14.68
N ALA A 31 -8.06 13.57 -15.56
CA ALA A 31 -8.39 13.85 -16.93
C ALA A 31 -9.92 13.99 -17.01
N ARG A 32 -10.43 15.07 -17.61
CA ARG A 32 -11.86 15.28 -17.88
C ARG A 32 -12.41 14.12 -18.69
N VAL A 33 -13.02 13.17 -18.01
CA VAL A 33 -13.68 12.01 -18.61
C VAL A 33 -15.12 12.38 -18.90
N ARG A 34 -15.61 12.14 -20.14
CA ARG A 34 -16.98 12.39 -20.58
C ARG A 34 -17.99 11.69 -19.67
N GLY A 35 -19.17 12.30 -19.44
CA GLY A 35 -20.14 12.00 -18.39
C GLY A 35 -20.49 10.53 -18.07
N GLU A 36 -20.42 9.57 -19.00
CA GLU A 36 -20.65 8.15 -18.71
C GLU A 36 -19.49 7.49 -17.96
N TYR A 37 -18.26 7.84 -18.34
CA TYR A 37 -17.06 7.35 -17.63
C TYR A 37 -16.98 7.94 -16.21
N ALA A 38 -17.35 9.20 -16.01
CA ALA A 38 -17.38 9.82 -14.69
C ALA A 38 -18.40 9.12 -13.78
N LYS A 39 -19.60 8.82 -14.26
CA LYS A 39 -20.62 8.07 -13.52
C LYS A 39 -20.18 6.63 -13.21
N SER A 40 -19.49 5.98 -14.13
CA SER A 40 -18.96 4.63 -13.91
C SER A 40 -17.84 4.63 -12.86
N ALA A 41 -16.94 5.63 -12.92
CA ALA A 41 -15.86 5.78 -11.93
C ALA A 41 -16.42 6.09 -10.52
N GLU A 42 -17.41 6.99 -10.43
CA GLU A 42 -18.09 7.30 -9.18
C GLU A 42 -18.80 6.07 -8.61
N ARG A 43 -19.52 5.33 -9.46
CA ARG A 43 -20.18 4.08 -9.04
C ARG A 43 -19.18 3.04 -8.56
N ARG A 44 -18.05 2.90 -9.26
CA ARG A 44 -16.97 2.02 -8.85
C ARG A 44 -16.42 2.40 -7.48
N GLN A 45 -16.25 3.71 -7.20
CA GLN A 45 -15.80 4.21 -5.90
C GLN A 45 -16.82 3.89 -4.80
N GLN A 46 -18.11 4.13 -5.03
CA GLN A 46 -19.18 3.79 -4.07
C GLN A 46 -19.16 2.30 -3.69
N ILE A 47 -18.90 1.42 -4.66
CA ILE A 47 -18.80 -0.03 -4.39
C ILE A 47 -17.56 -0.33 -3.53
N VAL A 48 -16.42 0.32 -3.80
CA VAL A 48 -15.19 0.14 -3.00
C VAL A 48 -15.39 0.63 -1.57
N ASP A 49 -16.00 1.80 -1.38
CA ASP A 49 -16.27 2.37 -0.05
C ASP A 49 -17.21 1.43 0.76
N ALA A 50 -18.28 0.97 0.14
CA ALA A 50 -19.20 0.00 0.78
C ALA A 50 -18.51 -1.34 1.10
N ALA A 51 -17.64 -1.81 0.21
CA ALA A 51 -16.87 -3.04 0.46
C ALA A 51 -15.85 -2.86 1.58
N ALA A 52 -15.19 -1.70 1.67
CA ALA A 52 -14.29 -1.36 2.76
C ALA A 52 -15.02 -1.41 4.11
N GLU A 53 -16.24 -0.85 4.19
CA GLU A 53 -17.06 -0.94 5.40
C GLU A 53 -17.46 -2.39 5.72
N VAL A 54 -17.95 -3.16 4.75
CA VAL A 54 -18.37 -4.55 4.98
C VAL A 54 -17.18 -5.40 5.42
N PHE A 55 -16.05 -5.32 4.70
CA PHE A 55 -14.90 -6.16 4.98
C PHE A 55 -14.18 -5.78 6.29
N SER A 56 -14.21 -4.49 6.69
CA SER A 56 -13.67 -4.06 7.96
C SER A 56 -14.55 -4.42 9.17
N CYS A 57 -15.88 -4.56 8.98
CA CYS A 57 -16.79 -4.93 10.06
C CYS A 57 -16.86 -6.43 10.33
N VAL A 58 -16.95 -7.24 9.26
CA VAL A 58 -17.21 -8.69 9.40
C VAL A 58 -16.06 -9.56 8.88
N GLY A 59 -14.99 -8.95 8.40
CA GLY A 59 -13.84 -9.61 7.78
C GLY A 59 -14.12 -10.02 6.32
N TYR A 60 -13.04 -10.22 5.56
CA TYR A 60 -13.14 -10.59 4.15
C TYR A 60 -13.89 -11.93 3.94
N ARG A 61 -13.61 -12.93 4.75
CA ARG A 61 -14.21 -14.28 4.56
C ARG A 61 -15.73 -14.26 4.69
N LYS A 62 -16.26 -13.58 5.70
CA LYS A 62 -17.70 -13.50 6.00
C LYS A 62 -18.43 -12.47 5.14
N GLY A 63 -17.81 -11.32 4.84
CA GLY A 63 -18.41 -10.29 4.00
C GLY A 63 -18.77 -10.80 2.62
N SER A 64 -19.96 -10.49 2.13
CA SER A 64 -20.47 -10.97 0.86
C SER A 64 -20.67 -9.88 -0.17
N LEU A 65 -20.53 -10.21 -1.48
CA LEU A 65 -20.88 -9.29 -2.57
C LEU A 65 -22.34 -8.84 -2.52
N ARG A 66 -23.22 -9.66 -1.95
CA ARG A 66 -24.64 -9.32 -1.76
C ARG A 66 -24.83 -8.21 -0.73
N GLU A 67 -24.09 -8.25 0.38
CA GLU A 67 -24.12 -7.19 1.38
C GLU A 67 -23.60 -5.87 0.81
N VAL A 68 -22.49 -5.92 0.08
CA VAL A 68 -21.95 -4.75 -0.63
C VAL A 68 -22.97 -4.20 -1.63
N ALA A 69 -23.58 -5.05 -2.45
CA ALA A 69 -24.60 -4.67 -3.41
C ALA A 69 -25.79 -3.98 -2.75
N ASN A 70 -26.30 -4.53 -1.65
CA ASN A 70 -27.41 -3.95 -0.89
C ASN A 70 -27.07 -2.54 -0.38
N LYS A 71 -25.84 -2.30 0.12
CA LYS A 71 -25.41 -0.98 0.61
C LYS A 71 -25.42 0.08 -0.48
N VAL A 72 -25.10 -0.27 -1.72
CA VAL A 72 -25.03 0.68 -2.84
C VAL A 72 -26.27 0.67 -3.74
N GLY A 73 -27.33 -0.07 -3.37
CA GLY A 73 -28.56 -0.15 -4.15
C GLY A 73 -28.39 -0.84 -5.50
N LEU A 74 -27.52 -1.84 -5.58
CA LEU A 74 -27.25 -2.66 -6.77
C LEU A 74 -27.68 -4.12 -6.53
N SER A 75 -27.84 -4.88 -7.63
CA SER A 75 -27.82 -6.33 -7.58
C SER A 75 -26.39 -6.85 -7.46
N GLN A 76 -26.22 -8.09 -6.99
CA GLN A 76 -24.90 -8.73 -6.97
C GLN A 76 -24.28 -8.80 -8.38
N ALA A 77 -25.10 -9.03 -9.43
CA ALA A 77 -24.66 -8.98 -10.82
C ALA A 77 -24.16 -7.59 -11.22
N GLY A 78 -24.79 -6.51 -10.70
CA GLY A 78 -24.35 -5.14 -10.90
C GLY A 78 -22.95 -4.88 -10.29
N VAL A 79 -22.67 -5.42 -9.10
CA VAL A 79 -21.33 -5.35 -8.50
C VAL A 79 -20.32 -6.16 -9.33
N LEU A 80 -20.68 -7.37 -9.76
CA LEU A 80 -19.81 -8.23 -10.58
C LEU A 80 -19.51 -7.64 -11.96
N HIS A 81 -20.36 -6.77 -12.49
CA HIS A 81 -20.10 -6.02 -13.71
C HIS A 81 -18.90 -5.04 -13.52
N HIS A 82 -18.74 -4.45 -12.33
CA HIS A 82 -17.64 -3.55 -12.01
C HIS A 82 -16.39 -4.28 -11.50
N PHE A 83 -16.58 -5.38 -10.78
CA PHE A 83 -15.53 -6.19 -10.17
C PHE A 83 -15.79 -7.67 -10.44
N PRO A 84 -15.05 -8.31 -11.37
CA PRO A 84 -15.34 -9.66 -11.85
C PRO A 84 -15.40 -10.73 -10.77
N SER A 85 -14.79 -10.49 -9.60
CA SER A 85 -14.85 -11.39 -8.45
C SER A 85 -14.72 -10.62 -7.14
N LYS A 86 -14.92 -11.31 -6.02
CA LYS A 86 -14.73 -10.78 -4.66
C LYS A 86 -13.26 -10.43 -4.40
N GLU A 87 -12.34 -11.19 -4.97
CA GLU A 87 -10.89 -10.95 -4.88
C GLU A 87 -10.50 -9.64 -5.61
N HIS A 88 -11.04 -9.36 -6.79
CA HIS A 88 -10.82 -8.09 -7.50
C HIS A 88 -11.38 -6.89 -6.71
N LEU A 89 -12.52 -7.09 -6.05
CA LEU A 89 -13.07 -6.06 -5.18
C LEU A 89 -12.19 -5.84 -3.93
N LEU A 90 -11.68 -6.92 -3.34
CA LEU A 90 -10.76 -6.82 -2.20
C LEU A 90 -9.47 -6.11 -2.59
N GLU A 91 -8.88 -6.44 -3.75
CA GLU A 91 -7.70 -5.74 -4.27
C GLU A 91 -7.96 -4.23 -4.43
N ALA A 92 -9.15 -3.87 -4.93
CA ALA A 92 -9.54 -2.47 -5.05
C ALA A 92 -9.69 -1.78 -3.68
N VAL A 93 -10.22 -2.46 -2.67
CA VAL A 93 -10.30 -1.96 -1.28
C VAL A 93 -8.91 -1.74 -0.69
N LEU A 94 -7.99 -2.69 -0.87
CA LEU A 94 -6.61 -2.57 -0.39
C LEU A 94 -5.87 -1.42 -1.09
N SER A 95 -6.04 -1.29 -2.41
CA SER A 95 -5.48 -0.20 -3.20
C SER A 95 -6.05 1.17 -2.79
N TRP A 96 -7.34 1.24 -2.50
CA TRP A 96 -7.99 2.44 -1.97
C TRP A 96 -7.42 2.82 -0.59
N ARG A 97 -7.23 1.85 0.32
CA ARG A 97 -6.60 2.06 1.63
C ARG A 97 -5.17 2.61 1.47
N ASP A 98 -4.38 2.02 0.59
CA ASP A 98 -3.03 2.50 0.30
C ASP A 98 -3.05 3.93 -0.25
N GLY A 99 -3.99 4.25 -1.13
CA GLY A 99 -4.20 5.61 -1.63
C GLY A 99 -4.63 6.62 -0.54
N GLN A 100 -5.43 6.21 0.45
CA GLN A 100 -5.75 7.06 1.61
C GLN A 100 -4.49 7.34 2.43
N THR A 101 -3.68 6.31 2.71
CA THR A 101 -2.41 6.45 3.41
C THR A 101 -1.47 7.41 2.68
N ALA A 102 -1.33 7.29 1.37
CA ALA A 102 -0.49 8.19 0.58
C ALA A 102 -0.94 9.65 0.68
N ARG A 103 -2.26 9.91 0.61
CA ARG A 103 -2.81 11.27 0.78
C ARG A 103 -2.54 11.85 2.17
N LEU A 104 -2.61 11.03 3.22
CA LEU A 104 -2.25 11.46 4.59
C LEU A 104 -0.77 11.83 4.71
N MET A 105 0.09 11.16 3.96
CA MET A 105 1.52 11.46 3.93
C MET A 105 1.82 12.77 3.20
N GLY A 106 1.06 13.08 2.15
CA GLY A 106 1.17 14.28 1.32
C GLY A 106 1.04 13.97 -0.17
N ASP A 107 0.62 14.98 -0.96
CA ASP A 107 0.53 14.90 -2.42
C ASP A 107 1.19 16.16 -3.02
N PRO A 108 2.35 16.04 -3.66
CA PRO A 108 3.15 14.82 -3.87
C PRO A 108 3.68 14.22 -2.57
N LEU A 109 4.06 12.93 -2.63
CA LEU A 109 4.70 12.26 -1.49
C LEU A 109 5.95 13.03 -1.06
N PRO A 110 6.12 13.32 0.24
CA PRO A 110 7.29 14.01 0.74
C PRO A 110 8.57 13.17 0.61
N GLU A 111 9.72 13.81 0.72
CA GLU A 111 11.04 13.17 0.64
C GLU A 111 11.74 13.17 1.99
N GLY A 112 12.79 12.35 2.12
CA GLY A 112 13.68 12.38 3.28
C GLY A 112 12.94 12.12 4.60
N VAL A 113 13.28 12.90 5.63
CA VAL A 113 12.68 12.77 6.97
C VAL A 113 11.18 13.07 6.96
N ASP A 114 10.69 13.93 6.08
CA ASP A 114 9.25 14.23 6.01
C ASP A 114 8.42 13.03 5.53
N PHE A 115 8.99 12.17 4.68
CA PHE A 115 8.38 10.88 4.36
C PHE A 115 8.30 9.97 5.60
N LEU A 116 9.37 9.91 6.39
CA LEU A 116 9.38 9.12 7.63
C LEU A 116 8.36 9.64 8.66
N ARG A 117 8.22 10.97 8.79
CA ARG A 117 7.14 11.60 9.56
C ARG A 117 5.76 11.22 9.03
N GLY A 118 5.63 11.12 7.71
CA GLY A 118 4.41 10.64 7.05
C GLY A 118 4.04 9.21 7.46
N LEU A 119 5.01 8.30 7.56
CA LEU A 119 4.77 6.92 8.03
C LEU A 119 4.29 6.88 9.49
N VAL A 120 4.82 7.75 10.34
CA VAL A 120 4.34 7.88 11.73
C VAL A 120 2.89 8.36 11.77
N ARG A 121 2.54 9.40 10.98
CA ARG A 121 1.13 9.85 10.85
C ARG A 121 0.21 8.75 10.32
N ALA A 122 0.70 7.93 9.39
CA ALA A 122 -0.04 6.78 8.90
C ALA A 122 -0.32 5.73 10.00
N ALA A 123 0.64 5.51 10.91
CA ALA A 123 0.44 4.64 12.06
C ALA A 123 -0.57 5.21 13.07
N GLU A 124 -0.55 6.53 13.32
CA GLU A 124 -1.57 7.22 14.12
C GLU A 124 -2.97 7.04 13.52
N HIS A 125 -3.10 7.22 12.21
CA HIS A 125 -4.36 7.03 11.51
C HIS A 125 -4.84 5.57 11.55
N ASN A 126 -3.93 4.60 11.39
CA ASN A 126 -4.27 3.18 11.48
C ASN A 126 -4.93 2.84 12.82
N ALA A 127 -4.51 3.45 13.92
CA ALA A 127 -5.13 3.26 15.23
C ALA A 127 -6.61 3.71 15.28
N THR A 128 -7.06 4.55 14.34
CA THR A 128 -8.47 4.97 14.22
C THR A 128 -9.31 4.06 13.33
N THR A 129 -8.69 3.10 12.65
CA THR A 129 -9.36 2.23 11.65
C THR A 129 -9.04 0.74 11.86
N PRO A 130 -9.35 0.16 13.05
CA PRO A 130 -8.92 -1.20 13.41
C PRO A 130 -9.35 -2.27 12.40
N GLY A 131 -10.58 -2.20 11.89
CA GLY A 131 -11.06 -3.19 10.93
C GLY A 131 -10.32 -3.18 9.60
N LEU A 132 -9.83 -2.03 9.13
CA LEU A 132 -9.00 -1.95 7.92
C LEU A 132 -7.56 -2.45 8.18
N VAL A 133 -7.05 -2.25 9.40
CA VAL A 133 -5.75 -2.81 9.81
C VAL A 133 -5.85 -4.33 9.90
N GLU A 134 -6.89 -4.86 10.55
CA GLU A 134 -7.15 -6.30 10.65
C GLU A 134 -7.28 -6.94 9.27
N LEU A 135 -8.08 -6.34 8.38
CA LEU A 135 -8.24 -6.79 7.01
C LEU A 135 -6.86 -6.91 6.30
N HIS A 136 -6.04 -5.86 6.41
CA HIS A 136 -4.71 -5.83 5.80
C HIS A 136 -3.79 -6.91 6.37
N VAL A 137 -3.72 -7.04 7.68
CA VAL A 137 -2.86 -8.01 8.39
C VAL A 137 -3.22 -9.44 7.96
N ILE A 138 -4.51 -9.80 8.00
CA ILE A 138 -4.96 -11.15 7.65
C ILE A 138 -4.66 -11.46 6.18
N VAL A 139 -5.06 -10.57 5.27
CA VAL A 139 -4.94 -10.83 3.84
C VAL A 139 -3.49 -10.75 3.35
N SER A 140 -2.63 -9.93 3.97
CA SER A 140 -1.21 -9.90 3.66
C SER A 140 -0.52 -11.22 4.03
N ALA A 141 -0.84 -11.78 5.18
CA ALA A 141 -0.34 -13.08 5.60
C ALA A 141 -0.84 -14.21 4.66
N GLU A 142 -2.13 -14.25 4.32
CA GLU A 142 -2.69 -15.20 3.37
C GLU A 142 -2.03 -15.08 1.98
N GLY A 143 -1.76 -13.84 1.54
CA GLY A 143 -1.11 -13.51 0.27
C GLY A 143 0.33 -14.02 0.12
N THR A 144 0.97 -14.47 1.20
CA THR A 144 2.30 -15.13 1.13
C THR A 144 2.23 -16.50 0.48
N SER A 145 1.06 -17.15 0.50
CA SER A 145 0.87 -18.50 -0.04
C SER A 145 1.01 -18.52 -1.56
N ALA A 146 1.69 -19.54 -2.08
CA ALA A 146 1.79 -19.76 -3.51
C ALA A 146 0.39 -19.99 -4.11
N GLY A 147 0.07 -19.28 -5.20
CA GLY A 147 -1.24 -19.38 -5.85
C GLY A 147 -2.35 -18.52 -5.23
N HIS A 148 -2.11 -17.79 -4.14
CA HIS A 148 -3.11 -16.87 -3.62
C HIS A 148 -3.40 -15.75 -4.63
N PRO A 149 -4.68 -15.41 -4.91
CA PRO A 149 -5.04 -14.42 -5.94
C PRO A 149 -4.37 -13.04 -5.75
N LEU A 150 -4.17 -12.61 -4.51
CA LEU A 150 -3.57 -11.31 -4.17
C LEU A 150 -2.05 -11.35 -3.98
N ARG A 151 -1.38 -12.49 -4.24
CA ARG A 151 0.08 -12.55 -4.12
C ARG A 151 0.79 -11.50 -4.98
N GLY A 152 0.33 -11.31 -6.22
CA GLY A 152 0.86 -10.29 -7.13
C GLY A 152 0.73 -8.88 -6.59
N TYR A 153 -0.44 -8.55 -6.06
CA TYR A 153 -0.70 -7.27 -5.39
C TYR A 153 0.29 -7.02 -4.24
N PHE A 154 0.44 -7.96 -3.30
CA PHE A 154 1.33 -7.78 -2.15
C PHE A 154 2.80 -7.74 -2.55
N THR A 155 3.23 -8.54 -3.53
CA THR A 155 4.60 -8.47 -4.06
C THR A 155 4.91 -7.08 -4.63
N GLY A 156 4.02 -6.52 -5.45
CA GLY A 156 4.17 -5.18 -5.99
C GLY A 156 4.12 -4.09 -4.91
N ARG A 157 3.18 -4.20 -3.97
CA ARG A 157 3.04 -3.27 -2.85
C ARG A 157 4.30 -3.22 -1.98
N TYR A 158 4.83 -4.36 -1.55
CA TYR A 158 6.04 -4.39 -0.74
C TYR A 158 7.25 -3.85 -1.49
N ALA A 159 7.38 -4.16 -2.78
CA ALA A 159 8.45 -3.59 -3.61
C ALA A 159 8.37 -2.04 -3.65
N ALA A 160 7.17 -1.49 -3.84
CA ALA A 160 6.95 -0.04 -3.87
C ALA A 160 7.23 0.61 -2.50
N VAL A 161 6.64 0.10 -1.42
CA VAL A 161 6.80 0.67 -0.07
C VAL A 161 8.27 0.62 0.39
N LEU A 162 8.94 -0.50 0.19
CA LEU A 162 10.37 -0.64 0.49
C LEU A 162 11.23 0.30 -0.36
N GLY A 163 10.89 0.45 -1.65
CA GLY A 163 11.57 1.37 -2.57
C GLY A 163 11.48 2.83 -2.10
N HIS A 164 10.27 3.32 -1.83
CA HIS A 164 10.06 4.70 -1.35
C HIS A 164 10.71 4.93 0.01
N THR A 165 10.60 3.97 0.94
CA THR A 165 11.21 4.09 2.26
C THR A 165 12.73 4.13 2.17
N ARG A 166 13.34 3.31 1.30
CA ARG A 166 14.78 3.35 1.05
C ARG A 166 15.20 4.71 0.46
N GLN A 167 14.49 5.21 -0.56
CA GLN A 167 14.75 6.52 -1.15
C GLN A 167 14.64 7.64 -0.11
N ALA A 168 13.69 7.56 0.82
CA ALA A 168 13.56 8.53 1.89
C ALA A 168 14.79 8.53 2.82
N PHE A 169 15.33 7.36 3.20
CA PHE A 169 16.55 7.28 3.97
C PHE A 169 17.77 7.78 3.18
N GLU A 170 17.89 7.42 1.89
CA GLU A 170 18.95 7.91 1.01
C GLU A 170 18.91 9.44 0.91
N ARG A 171 17.72 10.02 0.72
CA ARG A 171 17.54 11.47 0.68
C ARG A 171 17.87 12.16 2.01
N ALA A 172 17.48 11.58 3.13
CA ALA A 172 17.86 12.06 4.45
C ALA A 172 19.38 12.03 4.67
N ALA A 173 20.07 11.01 4.15
CA ALA A 173 21.53 10.93 4.20
C ALA A 173 22.20 12.04 3.36
N GLU A 174 21.71 12.29 2.13
CA GLU A 174 22.19 13.38 1.27
C GLU A 174 22.06 14.75 1.93
N LEU A 175 20.97 14.97 2.67
CA LEU A 175 20.68 16.20 3.41
C LEU A 175 21.41 16.30 4.77
N GLY A 176 22.22 15.29 5.13
CA GLY A 176 22.91 15.23 6.43
C GLY A 176 21.98 15.00 7.62
N GLN A 177 20.74 14.58 7.38
CA GLN A 177 19.70 14.33 8.39
C GLN A 177 19.72 12.90 8.94
N LEU A 178 20.54 12.02 8.37
CA LEU A 178 20.72 10.63 8.80
C LEU A 178 22.08 10.45 9.45
N ARG A 179 22.18 9.66 10.52
CA ARG A 179 23.46 9.34 11.16
C ARG A 179 24.36 8.56 10.21
N ARG A 180 25.65 8.92 10.21
CA ARG A 180 26.67 8.27 9.39
C ARG A 180 26.74 6.77 9.69
N GLY A 181 26.86 5.97 8.65
CA GLY A 181 26.95 4.50 8.74
C GLY A 181 25.62 3.78 8.79
N THR A 182 24.48 4.48 8.71
CA THR A 182 23.16 3.83 8.58
C THR A 182 23.05 3.21 7.19
N ASP A 183 22.80 1.89 7.14
CA ASP A 183 22.45 1.20 5.90
C ASP A 183 20.98 1.50 5.55
N CYS A 184 20.76 2.34 4.55
CA CYS A 184 19.43 2.78 4.13
C CYS A 184 18.52 1.62 3.71
N ALA A 185 19.07 0.60 3.04
CA ALA A 185 18.28 -0.55 2.59
C ALA A 185 17.85 -1.44 3.78
N SER A 186 18.75 -1.65 4.73
CA SER A 186 18.44 -2.39 5.96
C SER A 186 17.46 -1.62 6.84
N ALA A 187 17.68 -0.31 7.03
CA ALA A 187 16.79 0.56 7.80
C ALA A 187 15.36 0.56 7.23
N ALA A 188 15.22 0.63 5.90
CA ALA A 188 13.93 0.56 5.23
C ALA A 188 13.21 -0.77 5.48
N ARG A 189 13.90 -1.90 5.32
CA ARG A 189 13.31 -3.23 5.58
C ARG A 189 12.91 -3.39 7.04
N THR A 190 13.76 -2.96 7.96
CA THR A 190 13.49 -3.06 9.40
C THR A 190 12.29 -2.19 9.78
N LEU A 191 12.20 -0.96 9.26
CA LEU A 191 11.07 -0.08 9.52
C LEU A 191 9.74 -0.69 9.04
N ILE A 192 9.68 -1.21 7.81
CA ILE A 192 8.46 -1.84 7.30
C ILE A 192 8.10 -3.11 8.07
N ALA A 193 9.08 -3.95 8.40
CA ALA A 193 8.86 -5.13 9.24
C ALA A 193 8.36 -4.76 10.65
N LEU A 194 8.87 -3.66 11.23
CA LEU A 194 8.39 -3.13 12.50
C LEU A 194 6.94 -2.66 12.39
N MET A 195 6.60 -1.92 11.34
CA MET A 195 5.23 -1.45 11.11
C MET A 195 4.25 -2.63 10.99
N ASP A 196 4.59 -3.65 10.21
CA ASP A 196 3.76 -4.84 10.05
C ASP A 196 3.61 -5.59 11.39
N GLY A 197 4.69 -5.77 12.14
CA GLY A 197 4.68 -6.44 13.44
C GLY A 197 3.89 -5.67 14.49
N LEU A 198 4.01 -4.35 14.54
CA LEU A 198 3.26 -3.49 15.46
C LEU A 198 1.76 -3.53 15.19
N GLN A 199 1.31 -3.61 13.92
CA GLN A 199 -0.11 -3.77 13.60
C GLN A 199 -0.69 -5.05 14.20
N VAL A 200 0.04 -6.17 14.11
CA VAL A 200 -0.37 -7.45 14.71
C VAL A 200 -0.48 -7.33 16.24
N GLN A 201 0.55 -6.79 16.88
CA GLN A 201 0.60 -6.63 18.34
C GLN A 201 -0.49 -5.70 18.83
N TRP A 202 -0.70 -4.58 18.14
CA TRP A 202 -1.74 -3.61 18.48
C TRP A 202 -3.15 -4.20 18.37
N LEU A 203 -3.45 -4.98 17.32
CA LEU A 203 -4.74 -5.67 17.20
C LEU A 203 -5.02 -6.63 18.36
N LEU A 204 -3.96 -7.23 18.93
CA LEU A 204 -4.08 -8.15 20.07
C LEU A 204 -4.14 -7.43 21.42
N ALA A 205 -3.51 -6.25 21.56
CA ALA A 205 -3.41 -5.50 22.79
C ALA A 205 -3.43 -3.97 22.53
N PRO A 206 -4.56 -3.40 22.07
CA PRO A 206 -4.63 -2.01 21.62
C PRO A 206 -4.32 -0.98 22.71
N ASP A 207 -4.60 -1.29 23.96
CA ASP A 207 -4.34 -0.40 25.10
C ASP A 207 -2.86 -0.42 25.57
N GLN A 208 -2.05 -1.35 25.06
CA GLN A 208 -0.66 -1.55 25.48
C GLN A 208 0.36 -1.14 24.42
N ILE A 209 -0.05 -1.06 23.15
CA ILE A 209 0.84 -0.82 22.01
C ILE A 209 0.56 0.55 21.40
N ASP A 210 1.56 1.42 21.48
CA ASP A 210 1.58 2.71 20.78
C ASP A 210 2.40 2.58 19.50
N MET A 211 1.74 2.19 18.39
CA MET A 211 2.39 2.00 17.09
C MET A 211 3.21 3.21 16.65
N ALA A 212 2.66 4.41 16.79
CA ALA A 212 3.33 5.64 16.36
C ALA A 212 4.51 5.99 17.25
N GLY A 213 4.35 5.85 18.57
CA GLY A 213 5.42 6.07 19.54
C GLY A 213 6.57 5.08 19.36
N ASP A 214 6.26 3.81 19.08
CA ASP A 214 7.28 2.79 18.83
C ASP A 214 8.06 3.08 17.52
N LEU A 215 7.39 3.56 16.48
CA LEU A 215 8.05 4.00 15.25
C LEU A 215 8.96 5.21 15.51
N ARG A 216 8.52 6.19 16.29
CA ARG A 216 9.36 7.33 16.69
C ARG A 216 10.59 6.86 17.48
N ARG A 217 10.42 5.96 18.44
CA ARG A 217 11.52 5.38 19.23
C ARG A 217 12.54 4.65 18.37
N TYR A 218 12.09 3.98 17.31
CA TYR A 218 12.98 3.32 16.36
C TYR A 218 13.71 4.31 15.45
N LEU A 219 13.00 5.31 14.92
CA LEU A 219 13.52 6.23 13.91
C LEU A 219 14.43 7.30 14.49
N GLN A 220 14.09 7.89 15.64
CA GLN A 220 14.81 9.04 16.21
C GLN A 220 16.30 8.77 16.42
N PRO A 221 16.77 7.59 16.91
CA PRO A 221 18.18 7.29 17.03
C PRO A 221 18.95 7.23 15.69
N LEU A 222 18.26 7.06 14.57
CA LEU A 222 18.87 7.02 13.23
C LEU A 222 19.05 8.42 12.64
N LEU A 223 18.37 9.43 13.18
CA LEU A 223 18.33 10.78 12.65
C LEU A 223 19.22 11.74 13.42
N THR A 224 19.65 12.82 12.73
CA THR A 224 20.37 13.96 13.31
C THR A 224 19.44 15.15 13.56
N VAL A 225 18.21 15.06 13.14
CA VAL A 225 17.13 16.04 13.29
C VAL A 225 15.97 15.43 14.06
N GLU A 226 15.08 16.24 14.58
CA GLU A 226 13.87 15.78 15.24
C GLU A 226 12.87 15.19 14.23
N LEU A 227 12.22 14.08 14.64
CA LEU A 227 11.25 13.37 13.82
C LEU A 227 9.84 13.97 13.97
#